data_cda113fc0f7db43d8776026512a95215
#
_entry.id   cda113fc0f7db43d8776026512a95215
#
_cell.length_a   1.000
_cell.length_b   1.000
_cell.length_c   1.000
_cell.angle_alpha   90.00
_cell.angle_beta   90.00
_cell.angle_gamma   90.00
#
_symmetry.space_group_name_H-M   'P 1'
#
loop_
_entity.id
_entity.type
_entity.pdbx_description
1 polymer ?
#
loop_
_entity_poly.entity_id
_entity_poly.type
_entity_poly.pdbx_seq_one_letter_code
_entity_poly.pdbx_strand_id
1 'polypeptide(L)'
;LNVALKLGKQIKKNCPDVKVIYTRDRDIFIPLDRRAEIANNAKADLFISIHTNALAKNRTAKGASTWTLGLAKSDANLEVAKRENAVILYESDYKTRYAGFNPNSAESYIIFEFMQDKYMSQSVHLASLVQKHFRQTCKRTDRGVHQAGFLVLKASAMPSILVELGFISTPEEERYLNTEAGTTSLANGIFRAFLTYKREQEIRLNGSSNTILPEDVPEPVQEEGNAATATPEKKNAPQAESNQACLLYTSPS
;
A
#
# COMPACT_ATOMS: atom_id res chain seq x y z
N LEU A 1 7.02 -2.36 5.74
CA LEU A 1 6.57 -2.49 7.13
C LEU A 1 6.60 -1.13 7.86
N ASN A 2 7.76 -0.45 7.89
CA ASN A 2 7.97 0.80 8.65
C ASN A 2 6.94 1.90 8.34
N VAL A 3 6.64 2.13 7.05
CA VAL A 3 5.62 3.11 6.64
C VAL A 3 4.24 2.74 7.17
N ALA A 4 3.85 1.46 7.13
CA ALA A 4 2.56 1.01 7.64
C ALA A 4 2.45 1.19 9.17
N LEU A 5 3.51 0.88 9.92
CA LEU A 5 3.55 1.08 11.37
C LEU A 5 3.45 2.57 11.74
N LYS A 6 4.18 3.43 11.02
CA LYS A 6 4.11 4.90 11.21
C LYS A 6 2.72 5.45 10.87
N LEU A 7 2.13 5.00 9.75
CA LEU A 7 0.77 5.38 9.36
C LEU A 7 -0.23 5.02 10.44
N GLY A 8 -0.20 3.78 10.93
CA GLY A 8 -1.12 3.36 11.97
C GLY A 8 -0.89 4.07 13.31
N LYS A 9 0.36 4.43 13.64
CA LYS A 9 0.64 5.27 14.81
C LYS A 9 0.01 6.67 14.68
N GLN A 10 0.10 7.28 13.49
CA GLN A 10 -0.52 8.57 13.21
C GLN A 10 -2.05 8.50 13.31
N ILE A 11 -2.67 7.46 12.71
CA ILE A 11 -4.12 7.25 12.78
C ILE A 11 -4.56 7.08 14.24
N LYS A 12 -3.95 6.18 14.99
CA LYS A 12 -4.30 5.94 16.41
C LYS A 12 -4.17 7.19 17.28
N LYS A 13 -3.19 8.06 16.97
CA LYS A 13 -2.98 9.31 17.72
C LYS A 13 -4.03 10.37 17.42
N ASN A 14 -4.43 10.51 16.15
CA ASN A 14 -5.24 11.64 15.69
C ASN A 14 -6.70 11.30 15.41
N CYS A 15 -7.04 10.01 15.34
CA CYS A 15 -8.39 9.51 15.07
C CYS A 15 -8.73 8.42 16.11
N PRO A 16 -9.08 8.80 17.35
CA PRO A 16 -9.33 7.83 18.44
C PRO A 16 -10.55 6.94 18.19
N ASP A 17 -11.44 7.35 17.31
CA ASP A 17 -12.60 6.62 16.82
C ASP A 17 -12.23 5.53 15.80
N VAL A 18 -10.97 5.47 15.37
CA VAL A 18 -10.49 4.54 14.34
C VAL A 18 -9.75 3.37 14.96
N LYS A 19 -10.23 2.14 14.69
CA LYS A 19 -9.51 0.92 15.03
C LYS A 19 -8.54 0.55 13.90
N VAL A 20 -7.25 0.56 14.19
CA VAL A 20 -6.21 0.10 13.27
C VAL A 20 -5.84 -1.35 13.54
N ILE A 21 -5.94 -2.18 12.50
CA ILE A 21 -5.56 -3.60 12.53
C ILE A 21 -4.46 -3.81 11.49
N TYR A 22 -3.37 -4.43 11.89
CA TYR A 22 -2.29 -4.83 10.99
C TYR A 22 -2.46 -6.28 10.58
N THR A 23 -2.25 -6.60 9.31
CA THR A 23 -2.11 -7.99 8.88
C THR A 23 -0.79 -8.58 9.37
N ARG A 24 0.23 -7.72 9.54
CA ARG A 24 1.47 -8.03 10.27
C ARG A 24 2.05 -6.74 10.86
N ASP A 25 2.68 -6.85 12.02
CA ASP A 25 3.36 -5.76 12.74
C ASP A 25 4.87 -5.99 12.89
N ARG A 26 5.35 -7.12 12.42
CA ARG A 26 6.76 -7.54 12.44
C ARG A 26 7.11 -8.23 11.12
N ASP A 27 8.40 -8.55 10.95
CA ASP A 27 8.88 -9.19 9.71
C ASP A 27 8.57 -10.70 9.72
N ILE A 28 7.32 -11.01 9.36
CA ILE A 28 6.81 -12.36 9.14
C ILE A 28 6.05 -12.39 7.82
N PHE A 29 6.06 -13.54 7.17
CA PHE A 29 5.27 -13.75 5.97
C PHE A 29 3.81 -14.06 6.34
N ILE A 30 2.86 -13.39 5.67
CA ILE A 30 1.41 -13.69 5.75
C ILE A 30 0.92 -13.90 4.30
N PRO A 31 0.30 -15.05 3.98
CA PRO A 31 -0.27 -15.34 2.67
C PRO A 31 -1.19 -14.22 2.15
N LEU A 32 -1.24 -14.01 0.84
CA LEU A 32 -1.98 -12.87 0.27
C LEU A 32 -3.48 -12.93 0.56
N ASP A 33 -4.08 -14.10 0.41
CA ASP A 33 -5.49 -14.34 0.72
C ASP A 33 -5.80 -14.13 2.21
N ARG A 34 -4.87 -14.57 3.08
CA ARG A 34 -5.02 -14.40 4.54
C ARG A 34 -5.09 -12.94 4.96
N ARG A 35 -4.43 -12.04 4.25
CA ARG A 35 -4.48 -10.59 4.52
C ARG A 35 -5.89 -10.04 4.29
N ALA A 36 -6.51 -10.36 3.14
CA ALA A 36 -7.89 -9.98 2.88
C ALA A 36 -8.86 -10.64 3.87
N GLU A 37 -8.62 -11.90 4.24
CA GLU A 37 -9.42 -12.60 5.25
C GLU A 37 -9.39 -11.90 6.61
N ILE A 38 -8.21 -11.46 7.08
CA ILE A 38 -8.08 -10.69 8.33
C ILE A 38 -8.94 -9.42 8.26
N ALA A 39 -8.91 -8.71 7.12
CA ALA A 39 -9.72 -7.51 6.91
C ALA A 39 -11.21 -7.81 6.96
N ASN A 40 -11.65 -8.83 6.23
CA ASN A 40 -13.05 -9.24 6.13
C ASN A 40 -13.60 -9.68 7.50
N ASN A 41 -12.83 -10.51 8.24
CA ASN A 41 -13.22 -11.00 9.57
C ASN A 41 -13.30 -9.85 10.59
N ALA A 42 -12.48 -8.83 10.42
CA ALA A 42 -12.53 -7.62 11.23
C ALA A 42 -13.67 -6.67 10.84
N LYS A 43 -14.38 -6.97 9.73
CA LYS A 43 -15.37 -6.06 9.11
C LYS A 43 -14.78 -4.67 8.87
N ALA A 44 -13.56 -4.62 8.35
CA ALA A 44 -12.87 -3.37 8.11
C ALA A 44 -13.59 -2.53 7.04
N ASP A 45 -13.60 -1.20 7.22
CA ASP A 45 -14.21 -0.26 6.27
C ASP A 45 -13.24 0.13 5.15
N LEU A 46 -11.95 -0.16 5.33
CA LEU A 46 -10.90 0.21 4.39
C LEU A 46 -9.71 -0.75 4.49
N PHE A 47 -9.12 -1.10 3.35
CA PHE A 47 -7.93 -1.92 3.27
C PHE A 47 -6.82 -1.20 2.49
N ILE A 48 -5.68 -0.96 3.11
CA ILE A 48 -4.51 -0.32 2.49
C ILE A 48 -3.33 -1.30 2.51
N SER A 49 -2.93 -1.79 1.35
CA SER A 49 -1.74 -2.60 1.13
C SER A 49 -0.55 -1.71 0.77
N ILE A 50 0.57 -1.83 1.47
CA ILE A 50 1.73 -0.96 1.29
C ILE A 50 2.92 -1.78 0.82
N HIS A 51 3.46 -1.41 -0.34
CA HIS A 51 4.48 -2.12 -1.09
C HIS A 51 5.63 -1.22 -1.51
N THR A 52 6.71 -1.82 -1.97
CA THR A 52 7.81 -1.17 -2.68
C THR A 52 8.08 -1.92 -3.97
N ASN A 53 8.03 -1.21 -5.08
CA ASN A 53 8.21 -1.76 -6.41
C ASN A 53 9.68 -2.13 -6.68
N ALA A 54 9.91 -3.08 -7.57
CA ALA A 54 11.23 -3.43 -8.05
C ALA A 54 11.21 -3.73 -9.56
N LEU A 55 12.22 -3.28 -10.29
CA LEU A 55 12.37 -3.55 -11.72
C LEU A 55 13.72 -4.22 -11.98
N ALA A 56 13.71 -5.43 -12.53
CA ALA A 56 14.93 -6.21 -12.73
C ALA A 56 15.95 -5.54 -13.65
N LYS A 57 15.49 -4.81 -14.68
CA LYS A 57 16.35 -4.21 -15.72
C LYS A 57 16.45 -2.68 -15.65
N ASN A 58 15.59 -2.01 -14.86
CA ASN A 58 15.57 -0.55 -14.80
C ASN A 58 15.95 -0.09 -13.38
N ARG A 59 17.12 0.53 -13.25
CA ARG A 59 17.65 1.06 -11.99
C ARG A 59 17.56 2.59 -11.89
N THR A 60 16.74 3.21 -12.75
CA THR A 60 16.53 4.66 -12.78
C THR A 60 15.08 5.06 -12.55
N ALA A 61 14.16 4.09 -12.45
CA ALA A 61 12.75 4.35 -12.20
C ALA A 61 12.57 4.97 -10.81
N LYS A 62 11.76 6.04 -10.73
CA LYS A 62 11.49 6.80 -9.49
C LYS A 62 10.01 7.10 -9.35
N GLY A 63 9.60 7.37 -8.14
CA GLY A 63 8.25 7.86 -7.82
C GLY A 63 7.31 6.77 -7.33
N ALA A 64 6.12 7.20 -6.90
CA ALA A 64 5.11 6.36 -6.29
C ALA A 64 3.88 6.20 -7.19
N SER A 65 3.20 5.06 -7.10
CA SER A 65 1.93 4.79 -7.76
C SER A 65 0.94 4.16 -6.79
N THR A 66 -0.35 4.31 -7.06
CA THR A 66 -1.38 3.65 -6.27
C THR A 66 -2.30 2.84 -7.20
N TRP A 67 -2.67 1.67 -6.73
CA TRP A 67 -3.32 0.66 -7.54
C TRP A 67 -4.64 0.23 -6.90
N THR A 68 -5.61 -0.08 -7.75
CA THR A 68 -6.87 -0.71 -7.36
C THR A 68 -7.05 -2.05 -8.07
N LEU A 69 -7.93 -2.88 -7.56
CA LEU A 69 -8.32 -4.10 -8.24
C LEU A 69 -8.99 -3.76 -9.56
N GLY A 70 -8.72 -4.52 -10.60
CA GLY A 70 -9.36 -4.39 -11.92
C GLY A 70 -8.52 -4.96 -13.03
N LEU A 71 -8.97 -4.71 -14.26
CA LEU A 71 -8.26 -5.14 -15.46
C LEU A 71 -6.99 -4.30 -15.67
N ALA A 72 -5.89 -4.97 -15.97
CA ALA A 72 -4.67 -4.30 -16.40
C ALA A 72 -4.86 -3.66 -17.77
N LYS A 73 -4.75 -2.33 -17.84
CA LYS A 73 -4.96 -1.56 -19.09
C LYS A 73 -3.73 -1.55 -20.02
N SER A 74 -2.63 -2.19 -19.61
CA SER A 74 -1.39 -2.32 -20.39
C SER A 74 -0.57 -3.51 -19.90
N ASP A 75 0.34 -4.00 -20.77
CA ASP A 75 1.30 -5.03 -20.39
C ASP A 75 2.16 -4.62 -19.20
N ALA A 76 2.54 -3.34 -19.13
CA ALA A 76 3.29 -2.81 -17.99
C ALA A 76 2.52 -2.94 -16.66
N ASN A 77 1.21 -2.71 -16.67
CA ASN A 77 0.36 -2.89 -15.49
C ASN A 77 0.23 -4.37 -15.12
N LEU A 78 0.08 -5.24 -16.12
CA LEU A 78 0.03 -6.68 -15.91
C LEU A 78 1.34 -7.20 -15.29
N GLU A 79 2.49 -6.73 -15.75
CA GLU A 79 3.79 -7.13 -15.21
C GLU A 79 3.99 -6.70 -13.74
N VAL A 80 3.40 -5.58 -13.32
CA VAL A 80 3.37 -5.22 -11.87
C VAL A 80 2.56 -6.24 -11.08
N ALA A 81 1.34 -6.57 -11.54
CA ALA A 81 0.52 -7.56 -10.84
C ALA A 81 1.16 -8.96 -10.81
N LYS A 82 1.78 -9.40 -11.91
CA LYS A 82 2.50 -10.68 -11.95
C LYS A 82 3.60 -10.73 -10.90
N ARG A 83 4.40 -9.68 -10.79
CA ARG A 83 5.49 -9.60 -9.81
C ARG A 83 4.97 -9.64 -8.38
N GLU A 84 3.95 -8.83 -8.06
CA GLU A 84 3.37 -8.81 -6.72
C GLU A 84 2.69 -10.13 -6.35
N ASN A 85 2.00 -10.75 -7.31
CA ASN A 85 1.36 -12.04 -7.09
C ASN A 85 2.35 -13.21 -7.06
N ALA A 86 3.56 -13.08 -7.65
CA ALA A 86 4.55 -14.15 -7.67
C ALA A 86 4.99 -14.59 -6.27
N VAL A 87 4.76 -13.79 -5.24
CA VAL A 87 5.05 -14.14 -3.84
C VAL A 87 4.32 -15.40 -3.38
N ILE A 88 3.18 -15.77 -3.98
CA ILE A 88 2.48 -17.01 -3.65
C ILE A 88 3.32 -18.26 -3.96
N LEU A 89 4.28 -18.17 -4.88
CA LEU A 89 5.16 -19.30 -5.23
C LEU A 89 6.09 -19.73 -4.08
N TYR A 90 6.25 -18.88 -3.07
CA TYR A 90 6.97 -19.23 -1.84
C TYR A 90 6.12 -20.00 -0.82
N GLU A 91 4.79 -20.05 -1.03
CA GLU A 91 3.87 -20.81 -0.18
C GLU A 91 3.89 -22.30 -0.56
N SER A 92 4.10 -23.19 0.40
CA SER A 92 4.17 -24.64 0.15
C SER A 92 2.87 -25.23 -0.37
N ASP A 93 1.74 -24.61 -0.04
CA ASP A 93 0.38 -25.01 -0.39
C ASP A 93 -0.27 -24.17 -1.52
N TYR A 94 0.53 -23.33 -2.22
CA TYR A 94 -0.01 -22.35 -3.17
C TYR A 94 -0.91 -22.96 -4.26
N LYS A 95 -0.58 -24.19 -4.73
CA LYS A 95 -1.36 -24.87 -5.78
C LYS A 95 -2.78 -25.22 -5.33
N THR A 96 -2.96 -25.53 -4.05
CA THR A 96 -4.29 -25.80 -3.47
C THR A 96 -4.98 -24.49 -3.09
N ARG A 97 -4.26 -23.57 -2.47
CA ARG A 97 -4.78 -22.31 -1.99
C ARG A 97 -5.24 -21.39 -3.11
N TYR A 98 -4.48 -21.32 -4.19
CA TYR A 98 -4.79 -20.50 -5.38
C TYR A 98 -5.06 -21.39 -6.60
N ALA A 99 -5.89 -22.43 -6.41
CA ALA A 99 -6.15 -23.42 -7.45
C ALA A 99 -6.54 -22.78 -8.79
N GLY A 100 -5.87 -23.20 -9.86
CA GLY A 100 -6.11 -22.68 -11.21
C GLY A 100 -5.47 -21.33 -11.52
N PHE A 101 -4.77 -20.68 -10.58
CA PHE A 101 -4.07 -19.42 -10.80
C PHE A 101 -2.56 -19.61 -10.91
N ASN A 102 -1.99 -19.21 -12.03
CA ASN A 102 -0.54 -19.13 -12.25
C ASN A 102 -0.14 -17.64 -12.32
N PRO A 103 0.64 -17.10 -11.36
CA PRO A 103 0.99 -15.69 -11.33
C PRO A 103 1.86 -15.25 -12.51
N ASN A 104 2.51 -16.17 -13.21
CA ASN A 104 3.36 -15.89 -14.37
C ASN A 104 2.62 -15.95 -15.71
N SER A 105 1.38 -16.49 -15.75
CA SER A 105 0.59 -16.61 -16.97
C SER A 105 -0.38 -15.46 -17.12
N ALA A 106 -0.40 -14.79 -18.28
CA ALA A 106 -1.35 -13.72 -18.57
C ALA A 106 -2.81 -14.21 -18.56
N GLU A 107 -3.04 -15.44 -18.97
CA GLU A 107 -4.36 -16.09 -19.03
C GLU A 107 -5.01 -16.15 -17.63
N SER A 108 -4.21 -16.34 -16.59
CA SER A 108 -4.71 -16.36 -15.20
C SER A 108 -5.33 -15.02 -14.77
N TYR A 109 -4.98 -13.92 -15.44
CA TYR A 109 -5.49 -12.59 -15.11
C TYR A 109 -6.82 -12.27 -15.81
N ILE A 110 -7.27 -13.07 -16.78
CA ILE A 110 -8.55 -12.88 -17.46
C ILE A 110 -9.72 -12.92 -16.46
N ILE A 111 -9.60 -13.70 -15.37
CA ILE A 111 -10.62 -13.74 -14.33
C ILE A 111 -10.96 -12.35 -13.76
N PHE A 112 -9.99 -11.44 -13.74
CA PHE A 112 -10.21 -10.08 -13.21
C PHE A 112 -11.04 -9.19 -14.15
N GLU A 113 -11.22 -9.58 -15.42
CA GLU A 113 -12.12 -8.89 -16.37
C GLU A 113 -13.60 -9.07 -15.97
N PHE A 114 -13.91 -10.20 -15.38
CA PHE A 114 -15.28 -10.55 -14.98
C PHE A 114 -15.61 -10.17 -13.54
N MET A 115 -14.62 -9.69 -12.79
CA MET A 115 -14.85 -9.27 -11.41
C MET A 115 -15.43 -7.84 -11.38
N GLN A 116 -16.65 -7.73 -10.86
CA GLN A 116 -17.22 -6.44 -10.53
C GLN A 116 -16.81 -6.06 -9.11
N ASP A 117 -15.95 -5.04 -8.98
CA ASP A 117 -15.63 -4.48 -7.68
C ASP A 117 -16.69 -3.44 -7.27
N LYS A 118 -17.54 -3.83 -6.33
CA LYS A 118 -18.56 -2.95 -5.74
C LYS A 118 -17.96 -1.65 -5.18
N TYR A 119 -16.71 -1.68 -4.76
CA TYR A 119 -16.03 -0.57 -4.11
C TYR A 119 -15.04 0.18 -5.01
N MET A 120 -15.04 -0.12 -6.31
CA MET A 120 -14.11 0.45 -7.29
C MET A 120 -14.03 1.97 -7.21
N SER A 121 -15.18 2.64 -7.23
CA SER A 121 -15.23 4.12 -7.20
C SER A 121 -14.55 4.69 -5.94
N GLN A 122 -14.82 4.09 -4.79
CA GLN A 122 -14.24 4.52 -3.51
C GLN A 122 -12.73 4.20 -3.44
N SER A 123 -12.33 3.04 -3.96
CA SER A 123 -10.91 2.65 -4.05
C SER A 123 -10.13 3.61 -4.95
N VAL A 124 -10.65 3.93 -6.15
CA VAL A 124 -10.02 4.87 -7.08
C VAL A 124 -9.95 6.28 -6.47
N HIS A 125 -11.01 6.70 -5.77
CA HIS A 125 -11.01 8.01 -5.10
C HIS A 125 -9.92 8.10 -4.03
N LEU A 126 -9.84 7.12 -3.13
CA LEU A 126 -8.77 7.08 -2.12
C LEU A 126 -7.38 7.02 -2.77
N ALA A 127 -7.19 6.20 -3.81
CA ALA A 127 -5.94 6.12 -4.54
C ALA A 127 -5.52 7.47 -5.13
N SER A 128 -6.49 8.24 -5.65
CA SER A 128 -6.25 9.58 -6.19
C SER A 128 -5.84 10.58 -5.10
N LEU A 129 -6.44 10.49 -3.91
CA LEU A 129 -6.05 11.28 -2.75
C LEU A 129 -4.61 10.96 -2.30
N VAL A 130 -4.23 9.68 -2.27
CA VAL A 130 -2.85 9.26 -1.94
C VAL A 130 -1.86 9.86 -2.95
N GLN A 131 -2.12 9.76 -4.26
CA GLN A 131 -1.24 10.32 -5.28
C GLN A 131 -1.16 11.85 -5.20
N LYS A 132 -2.27 12.52 -4.92
CA LYS A 132 -2.27 13.97 -4.67
C LYS A 132 -1.29 14.36 -3.56
N HIS A 133 -1.34 13.68 -2.42
CA HIS A 133 -0.46 13.97 -1.29
C HIS A 133 0.99 13.52 -1.53
N PHE A 134 1.22 12.43 -2.24
CA PHE A 134 2.58 12.06 -2.65
C PHE A 134 3.24 13.15 -3.50
N ARG A 135 2.51 13.74 -4.44
CA ARG A 135 3.00 14.86 -5.24
C ARG A 135 3.14 16.14 -4.43
N GLN A 136 2.10 16.54 -3.70
CA GLN A 136 2.02 17.87 -3.07
C GLN A 136 2.77 17.93 -1.74
N THR A 137 2.61 16.93 -0.88
CA THR A 137 3.18 16.88 0.47
C THR A 137 4.55 16.20 0.48
N CYS A 138 4.66 15.01 -0.11
CA CYS A 138 5.90 14.24 -0.07
C CYS A 138 6.90 14.63 -1.16
N LYS A 139 6.51 15.50 -2.12
CA LYS A 139 7.32 15.90 -3.27
C LYS A 139 7.83 14.71 -4.10
N ARG A 140 7.05 13.64 -4.13
CA ARG A 140 7.36 12.45 -4.92
C ARG A 140 6.91 12.61 -6.35
N THR A 141 7.63 11.99 -7.28
CA THR A 141 7.16 11.83 -8.66
C THR A 141 5.88 11.01 -8.64
N ASP A 142 4.79 11.61 -9.11
CA ASP A 142 3.48 10.99 -9.23
C ASP A 142 3.46 10.09 -10.48
N ARG A 143 3.27 8.81 -10.29
CA ARG A 143 3.15 7.83 -11.37
C ARG A 143 1.69 7.44 -11.65
N GLY A 144 0.75 8.08 -10.97
CA GLY A 144 -0.68 7.93 -11.22
C GLY A 144 -1.36 6.79 -10.47
N VAL A 145 -2.66 6.70 -10.74
CA VAL A 145 -3.54 5.62 -10.26
C VAL A 145 -3.76 4.62 -11.40
N HIS A 146 -3.58 3.34 -11.09
CA HIS A 146 -3.69 2.24 -12.06
C HIS A 146 -4.59 1.13 -11.54
N GLN A 147 -4.91 0.20 -12.44
CA GLN A 147 -5.66 -1.02 -12.13
C GLN A 147 -4.89 -2.25 -12.59
N ALA A 148 -4.95 -3.32 -11.79
CA ALA A 148 -4.47 -4.63 -12.18
C ALA A 148 -5.03 -5.73 -11.26
N GLY A 149 -4.83 -6.99 -11.63
CA GLY A 149 -5.32 -8.16 -10.92
C GLY A 149 -4.47 -8.55 -9.71
N PHE A 150 -4.52 -7.78 -8.65
CA PHE A 150 -3.80 -8.08 -7.40
C PHE A 150 -4.56 -9.08 -6.53
N LEU A 151 -3.95 -10.23 -6.25
CA LEU A 151 -4.54 -11.25 -5.38
C LEU A 151 -4.82 -10.72 -3.97
N VAL A 152 -3.94 -9.87 -3.44
CA VAL A 152 -4.10 -9.28 -2.10
C VAL A 152 -5.36 -8.42 -1.97
N LEU A 153 -5.87 -7.87 -3.09
CA LEU A 153 -7.09 -7.07 -3.12
C LEU A 153 -8.32 -7.89 -3.56
N LYS A 154 -8.11 -9.05 -4.22
CA LYS A 154 -9.16 -9.83 -4.88
C LYS A 154 -10.34 -10.19 -3.97
N ALA A 155 -10.04 -10.59 -2.74
CA ALA A 155 -11.05 -11.07 -1.79
C ALA A 155 -11.51 -9.99 -0.80
N SER A 156 -11.13 -8.73 -0.99
CA SER A 156 -11.52 -7.64 -0.07
C SER A 156 -13.01 -7.32 -0.20
N ALA A 157 -13.71 -7.30 0.93
CA ALA A 157 -15.12 -6.94 1.01
C ALA A 157 -15.35 -5.45 1.37
N MET A 158 -14.35 -4.60 1.13
CA MET A 158 -14.35 -3.16 1.40
C MET A 158 -13.53 -2.41 0.34
N PRO A 159 -13.59 -1.06 0.28
CA PRO A 159 -12.66 -0.26 -0.51
C PRO A 159 -11.21 -0.65 -0.22
N SER A 160 -10.42 -0.90 -1.26
CA SER A 160 -9.06 -1.42 -1.10
C SER A 160 -8.10 -0.84 -2.13
N ILE A 161 -6.89 -0.51 -1.67
CA ILE A 161 -5.81 0.02 -2.50
C ILE A 161 -4.48 -0.68 -2.20
N LEU A 162 -3.61 -0.70 -3.21
CA LEU A 162 -2.22 -1.09 -3.08
C LEU A 162 -1.34 0.11 -3.43
N VAL A 163 -0.48 0.50 -2.50
CA VAL A 163 0.39 1.67 -2.62
C VAL A 163 1.82 1.22 -2.86
N GLU A 164 2.37 1.59 -4.01
CA GLU A 164 3.79 1.44 -4.35
C GLU A 164 4.54 2.70 -3.96
N LEU A 165 5.34 2.63 -2.91
CA LEU A 165 6.01 3.79 -2.31
C LEU A 165 7.17 4.33 -3.14
N GLY A 166 7.73 3.50 -4.01
CA GLY A 166 8.91 3.80 -4.84
C GLY A 166 9.55 2.53 -5.36
N PHE A 167 10.75 2.63 -5.92
CA PHE A 167 11.46 1.53 -6.55
C PHE A 167 12.70 1.12 -5.76
N ILE A 168 12.63 0.02 -5.01
CA ILE A 168 13.76 -0.47 -4.22
C ILE A 168 14.97 -0.89 -5.10
N SER A 169 14.72 -1.17 -6.39
CA SER A 169 15.77 -1.45 -7.38
C SER A 169 16.57 -0.23 -7.82
N THR A 170 16.13 0.99 -7.50
CA THR A 170 16.83 2.25 -7.83
C THR A 170 17.59 2.74 -6.60
N PRO A 171 18.92 2.87 -6.63
CA PRO A 171 19.74 3.18 -5.45
C PRO A 171 19.35 4.44 -4.68
N GLU A 172 18.89 5.49 -5.38
CA GLU A 172 18.43 6.73 -4.74
C GLU A 172 17.08 6.52 -4.03
N GLU A 173 16.18 5.77 -4.65
CA GLU A 173 14.88 5.42 -4.08
C GLU A 173 15.04 4.51 -2.86
N GLU A 174 15.91 3.48 -2.97
CA GLU A 174 16.24 2.58 -1.88
C GLU A 174 16.77 3.36 -0.66
N ARG A 175 17.73 4.27 -0.87
CA ARG A 175 18.23 5.12 0.19
C ARG A 175 17.11 5.93 0.85
N TYR A 176 16.27 6.61 0.05
CA TYR A 176 15.15 7.39 0.55
C TYR A 176 14.17 6.55 1.35
N LEU A 177 13.78 5.37 0.82
CA LEU A 177 12.84 4.44 1.45
C LEU A 177 13.36 3.85 2.77
N ASN A 178 14.68 3.85 2.99
CA ASN A 178 15.33 3.38 4.21
C ASN A 178 15.61 4.49 5.22
N THR A 179 15.37 5.77 4.88
CA THR A 179 15.53 6.87 5.84
C THR A 179 14.32 7.02 6.75
N GLU A 180 14.56 7.50 7.96
CA GLU A 180 13.48 7.89 8.89
C GLU A 180 12.60 9.00 8.29
N ALA A 181 13.22 10.03 7.70
CA ALA A 181 12.54 11.12 7.04
C ALA A 181 11.67 10.65 5.86
N GLY A 182 12.20 9.78 4.99
CA GLY A 182 11.48 9.26 3.83
C GLY A 182 10.27 8.42 4.24
N THR A 183 10.44 7.49 5.18
CA THR A 183 9.33 6.65 5.66
C THR A 183 8.28 7.46 6.41
N THR A 184 8.68 8.48 7.16
CA THR A 184 7.76 9.38 7.86
C THR A 184 6.99 10.28 6.89
N SER A 185 7.66 10.84 5.89
CA SER A 185 7.03 11.63 4.83
C SER A 185 5.97 10.83 4.07
N LEU A 186 6.30 9.60 3.65
CA LEU A 186 5.37 8.72 2.94
C LEU A 186 4.17 8.33 3.81
N ALA A 187 4.40 7.99 5.08
CA ALA A 187 3.32 7.71 6.02
C ALA A 187 2.40 8.93 6.21
N ASN A 188 2.97 10.14 6.32
CA ASN A 188 2.20 11.38 6.43
C ASN A 188 1.36 11.66 5.18
N GLY A 189 1.90 11.42 3.98
CA GLY A 189 1.14 11.56 2.73
C GLY A 189 -0.08 10.65 2.68
N ILE A 190 0.07 9.38 3.06
CA ILE A 190 -1.04 8.43 3.12
C ILE A 190 -2.02 8.83 4.23
N PHE A 191 -1.53 9.28 5.38
CA PHE A 191 -2.36 9.71 6.50
C PHE A 191 -3.24 10.91 6.13
N ARG A 192 -2.70 11.92 5.46
CA ARG A 192 -3.49 13.08 4.99
C ARG A 192 -4.56 12.68 3.96
N ALA A 193 -4.23 11.75 3.06
CA ALA A 193 -5.20 11.17 2.13
C ALA A 193 -6.33 10.43 2.87
N PHE A 194 -5.97 9.65 3.88
CA PHE A 194 -6.90 8.95 4.75
C PHE A 194 -7.84 9.92 5.49
N LEU A 195 -7.34 11.01 6.05
CA LEU A 195 -8.16 12.02 6.74
C LEU A 195 -9.18 12.66 5.79
N THR A 196 -8.75 13.04 4.58
CA THR A 196 -9.67 13.56 3.55
C THR A 196 -10.75 12.55 3.24
N TYR A 197 -10.36 11.31 2.95
CA TYR A 197 -11.31 10.24 2.61
C TYR A 197 -12.29 9.96 3.75
N LYS A 198 -11.80 9.79 4.99
CA LYS A 198 -12.63 9.57 6.17
C LYS A 198 -13.66 10.68 6.35
N ARG A 199 -13.22 11.93 6.31
CA ARG A 199 -14.08 13.12 6.45
C ARG A 199 -15.20 13.14 5.39
N GLU A 200 -14.86 12.86 4.13
CA GLU A 200 -15.84 12.81 3.04
C GLU A 200 -16.86 11.70 3.24
N GLN A 201 -16.43 10.50 3.71
CA GLN A 201 -17.34 9.40 4.02
C GLN A 201 -18.28 9.75 5.19
N GLU A 202 -17.76 10.35 6.25
CA GLU A 202 -18.57 10.79 7.40
C GLU A 202 -19.62 11.82 7.01
N ILE A 203 -19.24 12.82 6.23
CA ILE A 203 -20.18 13.84 5.72
C ILE A 203 -21.26 13.19 4.87
N ARG A 204 -20.88 12.24 4.01
CA ARG A 204 -21.82 11.52 3.15
C ARG A 204 -22.82 10.68 3.93
N LEU A 205 -22.38 10.04 5.03
CA LEU A 205 -23.21 9.13 5.83
C LEU A 205 -24.02 9.86 6.91
N ASN A 206 -23.40 10.86 7.57
CA ASN A 206 -23.93 11.49 8.78
C ASN A 206 -24.25 12.99 8.60
N GLY A 207 -23.98 13.57 7.43
CA GLY A 207 -24.16 15.00 7.15
C GLY A 207 -23.06 15.89 7.77
N SER A 208 -22.18 15.36 8.62
CA SER A 208 -21.09 16.11 9.28
C SER A 208 -19.90 15.21 9.58
N SER A 209 -18.76 15.82 9.93
CA SER A 209 -17.54 15.09 10.32
C SER A 209 -16.80 15.86 11.40
N ASN A 210 -16.30 15.14 12.41
CA ASN A 210 -15.39 15.63 13.44
C ASN A 210 -13.93 15.28 13.16
N THR A 211 -13.63 14.64 12.02
CA THR A 211 -12.26 14.33 11.60
C THR A 211 -11.48 15.61 11.37
N ILE A 212 -10.28 15.69 11.93
CA ILE A 212 -9.36 16.83 11.75
C ILE A 212 -9.07 17.07 10.26
N LEU A 213 -8.82 18.33 9.89
CA LEU A 213 -8.46 18.65 8.53
C LEU A 213 -7.02 18.18 8.23
N PRO A 214 -6.74 17.71 7.01
CA PRO A 214 -5.39 17.29 6.63
C PRO A 214 -4.33 18.38 6.78
N GLU A 215 -4.71 19.65 6.58
CA GLU A 215 -3.85 20.83 6.75
C GLU A 215 -3.49 21.12 8.21
N ASP A 216 -4.32 20.70 9.16
CA ASP A 216 -4.07 20.88 10.60
C ASP A 216 -3.08 19.84 11.16
N VAL A 217 -2.70 18.85 10.37
CA VAL A 217 -1.68 17.87 10.75
C VAL A 217 -0.30 18.53 10.64
N PRO A 218 0.47 18.63 11.73
CA PRO A 218 1.82 19.20 11.70
C PRO A 218 2.69 18.48 10.67
N GLU A 219 3.50 19.25 9.92
CA GLU A 219 4.54 18.66 9.11
C GLU A 219 5.52 17.88 10.02
N PRO A 220 5.98 16.69 9.59
CA PRO A 220 6.97 15.97 10.37
C PRO A 220 8.23 16.83 10.51
N VAL A 221 8.63 17.12 11.75
CA VAL A 221 9.88 17.82 12.03
C VAL A 221 11.02 17.00 11.44
N GLN A 222 11.74 17.56 10.49
CA GLN A 222 12.99 16.98 10.03
C GLN A 222 14.01 17.24 11.15
N GLU A 223 14.24 16.28 12.02
CA GLU A 223 15.45 16.29 12.83
C GLU A 223 16.63 16.19 11.87
N GLU A 224 17.41 17.27 11.77
CA GLU A 224 18.71 17.27 11.10
C GLU A 224 19.60 16.29 11.85
N GLY A 225 19.54 15.03 11.43
CA GLY A 225 20.39 13.97 11.96
C GLY A 225 21.82 14.20 11.50
N ASN A 226 22.70 14.54 12.45
CA ASN A 226 24.14 14.46 12.29
C ASN A 226 24.50 13.11 11.64
N ALA A 227 25.07 13.17 10.46
CA ALA A 227 25.60 12.02 9.75
C ALA A 227 26.78 11.42 10.52
N ALA A 228 26.50 10.42 11.36
CA ALA A 228 27.53 9.54 11.86
C ALA A 228 27.89 8.53 10.75
N THR A 229 29.11 8.65 10.26
CA THR A 229 29.76 7.73 9.33
C THR A 229 29.79 6.31 9.90
N ALA A 230 28.92 5.45 9.41
CA ALA A 230 29.03 4.01 9.60
C ALA A 230 29.54 3.37 8.31
N THR A 231 30.72 2.79 8.39
CA THR A 231 31.38 2.02 7.33
C THR A 231 30.53 0.77 7.02
N PRO A 232 30.25 0.43 5.76
CA PRO A 232 29.41 -0.74 5.48
C PRO A 232 30.21 -2.01 5.58
N GLU A 233 29.91 -2.85 6.56
CA GLU A 233 30.27 -4.27 6.51
C GLU A 233 29.51 -4.96 5.37
N LYS A 234 30.26 -5.61 4.48
CA LYS A 234 29.73 -6.49 3.44
C LYS A 234 29.05 -7.70 4.07
N LYS A 235 27.74 -7.67 4.20
CA LYS A 235 26.92 -8.87 4.39
C LYS A 235 26.35 -9.30 3.04
N ASN A 236 26.51 -10.59 2.74
CA ASN A 236 25.97 -11.26 1.56
C ASN A 236 24.48 -10.92 1.39
N ALA A 237 24.09 -10.53 0.19
CA ALA A 237 22.72 -10.16 -0.15
C ALA A 237 21.77 -11.33 0.10
N PRO A 238 20.75 -11.16 0.95
CA PRO A 238 19.60 -12.05 0.94
C PRO A 238 18.77 -11.77 -0.30
N GLN A 239 18.19 -12.81 -0.88
CA GLN A 239 17.18 -12.71 -1.92
C GLN A 239 16.10 -11.72 -1.48
N ALA A 240 15.68 -10.83 -2.39
CA ALA A 240 14.71 -9.79 -2.15
C ALA A 240 13.37 -10.38 -1.69
N GLU A 241 13.16 -10.47 -0.38
CA GLU A 241 11.85 -10.74 0.20
C GLU A 241 10.99 -9.48 0.03
N SER A 242 9.84 -9.64 -0.60
CA SER A 242 8.88 -8.54 -0.79
C SER A 242 8.36 -8.07 0.56
N ASN A 243 8.83 -6.90 1.01
CA ASN A 243 8.36 -6.26 2.24
C ASN A 243 6.94 -5.72 2.05
N GLN A 244 5.94 -6.54 2.32
CA GLN A 244 4.52 -6.20 2.18
C GLN A 244 3.87 -5.99 3.55
N ALA A 245 3.33 -4.80 3.80
CA ALA A 245 2.55 -4.50 4.99
C ALA A 245 1.15 -4.03 4.59
N CYS A 246 0.13 -4.53 5.27
CA CYS A 246 -1.27 -4.13 5.07
C CYS A 246 -1.82 -3.46 6.32
N LEU A 247 -2.51 -2.34 6.14
CA LEU A 247 -3.18 -1.58 7.19
C LEU A 247 -4.69 -1.62 6.97
N LEU A 248 -5.44 -1.78 8.05
CA LEU A 248 -6.88 -1.89 8.04
C LEU A 248 -7.51 -0.80 8.92
N TYR A 249 -8.59 -0.23 8.46
CA TYR A 249 -9.41 0.72 9.18
C TYR A 249 -10.81 0.16 9.41
N THR A 250 -11.35 0.30 10.64
CA THR A 250 -12.75 0.05 10.96
C THR A 250 -13.37 1.27 11.61
N SER A 251 -14.57 1.68 11.15
CA SER A 251 -15.38 2.68 11.83
C SER A 251 -16.07 2.06 13.04
N PRO A 252 -16.26 2.76 14.16
CA PRO A 252 -17.18 2.31 15.20
C PRO A 252 -18.61 2.32 14.65
N SER A 253 -19.33 1.23 14.87
CA SER A 253 -20.75 1.07 14.57
C SER A 253 -21.62 1.83 15.59
#